data_a63ac7e0ce26295db6cfeee81313588d
#
_entry.id   a63ac7e0ce26295db6cfeee81313588d
#
_cell.length_a   1.000
_cell.length_b   1.000
_cell.length_c   1.000
_cell.angle_alpha   90.00
_cell.angle_beta   90.00
_cell.angle_gamma   90.00
#
_symmetry.space_group_name_H-M   'P 1'
#
loop_
_entity.id
_entity.type
_entity.pdbx_description
1 polymer ?
#
loop_
_entity_poly.entity_id
_entity_poly.type
_entity_poly.pdbx_seq_one_letter_code
_entity_poly.pdbx_strand_id
1 'polypeptide(L)'
;MRKIELLVPASSLEVLKIAVIFGADAVYIGGEAFGLRAKAKNFSHEDMKEGIAFAHEHGVKVYVTVNILAHNYDLPGVREYLTELKELKPDALIIADPGIYMYAKEICPEIERHISTQANNTNYETYRFWYNLGAKRVVTARELSLAEIKEIREHIPEVWRLKHSSMVLCAFPIPEDVCSVIIWQDVMPTREPVPIPAAGNIPLLRRNVRENICRYLKMKEEPISLIPRISA
;
A
#
# COMPACT_ATOMS: atom_id res chain seq x y z
N MET A 1 -12.42 -18.06 -6.53
CA MET A 1 -11.90 -16.78 -7.04
C MET A 1 -10.97 -16.17 -5.98
N ARG A 2 -9.76 -15.79 -6.32
CA ARG A 2 -8.89 -15.08 -5.37
C ARG A 2 -9.39 -13.65 -5.16
N LYS A 3 -9.44 -13.24 -3.91
CA LYS A 3 -9.79 -11.87 -3.56
C LYS A 3 -8.63 -10.95 -3.97
N ILE A 4 -8.89 -10.02 -4.88
CA ILE A 4 -7.94 -8.97 -5.24
C ILE A 4 -7.99 -7.93 -4.12
N GLU A 5 -6.83 -7.55 -3.56
CA GLU A 5 -6.73 -6.54 -2.51
C GLU A 5 -6.84 -5.13 -3.11
N LEU A 6 -7.80 -4.36 -2.64
CA LEU A 6 -7.91 -2.94 -2.95
C LEU A 6 -7.07 -2.17 -1.91
N LEU A 7 -5.90 -1.70 -2.35
CA LEU A 7 -5.01 -0.88 -1.53
C LEU A 7 -5.15 0.59 -1.91
N VAL A 8 -5.44 1.45 -0.95
CA VAL A 8 -5.68 2.88 -1.16
C VAL A 8 -4.61 3.69 -0.42
N PRO A 9 -3.95 4.68 -1.09
CA PRO A 9 -3.09 5.63 -0.40
C PRO A 9 -3.93 6.61 0.42
N ALA A 10 -3.46 6.94 1.62
CA ALA A 10 -4.05 7.98 2.42
C ALA A 10 -3.01 9.02 2.82
N SER A 11 -3.29 10.29 2.52
CA SER A 11 -2.42 11.43 2.81
C SER A 11 -2.77 12.12 4.13
N SER A 12 -3.90 11.78 4.73
CA SER A 12 -4.38 12.31 6.01
C SER A 12 -5.31 11.32 6.69
N LEU A 13 -5.55 11.52 7.99
CA LEU A 13 -6.48 10.72 8.78
C LEU A 13 -7.91 10.74 8.18
N GLU A 14 -8.36 11.88 7.67
CA GLU A 14 -9.66 12.00 7.01
C GLU A 14 -9.73 11.13 5.75
N VAL A 15 -8.70 11.20 4.89
CA VAL A 15 -8.63 10.38 3.66
C VAL A 15 -8.58 8.88 4.00
N LEU A 16 -7.87 8.50 5.07
CA LEU A 16 -7.85 7.12 5.56
C LEU A 16 -9.25 6.66 5.95
N LYS A 17 -9.96 7.42 6.79
CA LYS A 17 -11.31 7.08 7.23
C LYS A 17 -12.27 6.93 6.06
N ILE A 18 -12.18 7.82 5.08
CA ILE A 18 -12.97 7.74 3.84
C ILE A 18 -12.64 6.46 3.07
N ALA A 19 -11.35 6.16 2.85
CA ALA A 19 -10.93 4.96 2.13
C ALA A 19 -11.47 3.68 2.79
N VAL A 20 -11.43 3.63 4.13
CA VAL A 20 -11.94 2.51 4.93
C VAL A 20 -13.47 2.36 4.75
N ILE A 21 -14.23 3.45 4.92
CA ILE A 21 -15.71 3.45 4.79
C ILE A 21 -16.14 3.05 3.38
N PHE A 22 -15.39 3.45 2.36
CA PHE A 22 -15.72 3.13 0.97
C PHE A 22 -15.15 1.78 0.50
N GLY A 23 -14.67 0.93 1.42
CA GLY A 23 -14.40 -0.48 1.18
C GLY A 23 -13.00 -0.79 0.68
N ALA A 24 -11.99 -0.04 1.09
CA ALA A 24 -10.61 -0.46 0.96
C ALA A 24 -10.39 -1.78 1.70
N ASP A 25 -9.59 -2.69 1.14
CA ASP A 25 -9.11 -3.90 1.83
C ASP A 25 -7.86 -3.58 2.68
N ALA A 26 -7.09 -2.59 2.23
CA ALA A 26 -5.93 -2.08 2.94
C ALA A 26 -5.70 -0.60 2.58
N VAL A 27 -5.07 0.13 3.49
CA VAL A 27 -4.58 1.50 3.24
C VAL A 27 -3.08 1.55 3.47
N TYR A 28 -2.37 2.43 2.74
CA TYR A 28 -0.99 2.72 3.07
C TYR A 28 -0.81 4.20 3.37
N ILE A 29 -0.02 4.46 4.41
CA ILE A 29 0.20 5.79 4.97
C ILE A 29 1.70 6.06 5.10
N GLY A 30 2.08 7.33 5.19
CA GLY A 30 3.43 7.77 5.51
C GLY A 30 3.44 8.59 6.80
N GLY A 31 4.41 8.35 7.65
CA GLY A 31 4.69 9.21 8.78
C GLY A 31 5.45 10.47 8.37
N GLU A 32 5.63 11.39 9.31
CA GLU A 32 6.36 12.66 9.11
C GLU A 32 7.84 12.43 8.74
N ALA A 33 8.39 11.26 9.07
CA ALA A 33 9.78 10.90 8.82
C ALA A 33 9.89 9.62 7.98
N PHE A 34 11.05 9.45 7.33
CA PHE A 34 11.50 8.22 6.66
C PHE A 34 10.62 7.68 5.52
N GLY A 35 9.64 8.46 5.06
CA GLY A 35 8.91 8.21 3.82
C GLY A 35 9.44 9.07 2.67
N LEU A 36 9.43 8.58 1.43
CA LEU A 36 9.86 9.36 0.24
C LEU A 36 9.07 10.65 0.04
N ARG A 37 7.88 10.73 0.60
CA ARG A 37 7.00 11.90 0.53
C ARG A 37 6.98 12.69 1.85
N ALA A 38 8.06 12.64 2.64
CA ALA A 38 8.14 13.33 3.94
C ALA A 38 7.89 14.85 3.88
N LYS A 39 7.98 15.46 2.69
CA LYS A 39 7.66 16.89 2.46
C LYS A 39 6.16 17.17 2.19
N ALA A 40 5.33 16.12 2.00
CA ALA A 40 3.88 16.27 1.86
C ALA A 40 3.20 16.27 3.24
N LYS A 41 1.88 16.53 3.28
CA LYS A 41 1.10 16.27 4.51
C LYS A 41 1.23 14.79 4.84
N ASN A 42 1.77 14.49 6.01
CA ASN A 42 1.98 13.15 6.53
C ASN A 42 1.27 13.00 7.86
N PHE A 43 1.13 11.76 8.31
CA PHE A 43 0.46 11.44 9.57
C PHE A 43 1.36 11.79 10.75
N SER A 44 0.84 12.57 11.71
CA SER A 44 1.43 12.66 13.04
C SER A 44 1.35 11.31 13.76
N HIS A 45 2.06 11.18 14.88
CA HIS A 45 1.98 9.96 15.70
C HIS A 45 0.55 9.68 16.16
N GLU A 46 -0.16 10.73 16.60
CA GLU A 46 -1.54 10.67 17.04
C GLU A 46 -2.49 10.27 15.90
N ASP A 47 -2.33 10.86 14.72
CA ASP A 47 -3.12 10.53 13.55
C ASP A 47 -2.90 9.07 13.11
N MET A 48 -1.65 8.57 13.17
CA MET A 48 -1.34 7.18 12.87
C MET A 48 -2.02 6.24 13.87
N LYS A 49 -1.94 6.55 15.16
CA LYS A 49 -2.57 5.76 16.22
C LYS A 49 -4.08 5.67 16.03
N GLU A 50 -4.74 6.80 15.81
CA GLU A 50 -6.18 6.86 15.57
C GLU A 50 -6.55 6.16 14.26
N GLY A 51 -5.81 6.40 13.19
CA GLY A 51 -6.07 5.82 11.87
C GLY A 51 -5.90 4.31 11.84
N ILE A 52 -4.87 3.76 12.49
CA ILE A 52 -4.65 2.31 12.61
C ILE A 52 -5.80 1.67 13.41
N ALA A 53 -6.16 2.25 14.57
CA ALA A 53 -7.26 1.75 15.37
C ALA A 53 -8.57 1.74 14.60
N PHE A 54 -8.91 2.85 13.94
CA PHE A 54 -10.11 2.96 13.12
C PHE A 54 -10.15 1.94 11.97
N ALA A 55 -9.03 1.76 11.26
CA ALA A 55 -8.96 0.79 10.16
C ALA A 55 -9.13 -0.65 10.67
N HIS A 56 -8.50 -1.00 11.79
CA HIS A 56 -8.60 -2.33 12.39
C HIS A 56 -10.02 -2.64 12.89
N GLU A 57 -10.73 -1.67 13.47
CA GLU A 57 -12.15 -1.81 13.86
C GLU A 57 -13.05 -2.17 12.66
N HIS A 58 -12.68 -1.73 11.46
CA HIS A 58 -13.38 -2.03 10.22
C HIS A 58 -12.80 -3.23 9.44
N GLY A 59 -11.82 -3.94 10.01
CA GLY A 59 -11.18 -5.09 9.36
C GLY A 59 -10.28 -4.73 8.17
N VAL A 60 -9.85 -3.47 8.06
CA VAL A 60 -8.98 -2.95 7.01
C VAL A 60 -7.53 -2.92 7.49
N LYS A 61 -6.60 -3.38 6.66
CA LYS A 61 -5.16 -3.42 6.98
C LYS A 61 -4.51 -2.06 6.77
N VAL A 62 -3.48 -1.78 7.58
CA VAL A 62 -2.68 -0.56 7.46
C VAL A 62 -1.22 -0.90 7.19
N TYR A 63 -0.66 -0.32 6.13
CA TYR A 63 0.74 -0.46 5.77
C TYR A 63 1.44 0.90 5.91
N VAL A 64 2.54 0.94 6.66
CA VAL A 64 3.30 2.18 6.89
C VAL A 64 4.54 2.20 6.00
N THR A 65 4.76 3.29 5.28
CA THR A 65 5.93 3.47 4.43
C THR A 65 7.15 3.92 5.25
N VAL A 66 8.24 3.15 5.14
CA VAL A 66 9.58 3.45 5.67
C VAL A 66 10.56 3.22 4.52
N ASN A 67 10.34 3.91 3.40
CA ASN A 67 10.92 3.52 2.11
C ASN A 67 11.92 4.54 1.54
N ILE A 68 12.55 5.33 2.39
CA ILE A 68 13.74 6.10 2.01
C ILE A 68 14.92 5.15 1.75
N LEU A 69 15.92 5.64 1.03
CA LEU A 69 17.27 5.09 1.02
C LEU A 69 18.06 5.86 2.09
N ALA A 70 18.33 5.20 3.21
CA ALA A 70 18.85 5.87 4.39
C ALA A 70 20.35 6.17 4.27
N HIS A 71 20.73 7.35 4.70
CA HIS A 71 22.13 7.69 4.97
C HIS A 71 22.47 7.38 6.44
N ASN A 72 23.78 7.34 6.75
CA ASN A 72 24.24 7.02 8.11
C ASN A 72 23.64 7.92 9.19
N TYR A 73 23.39 9.18 8.89
CA TYR A 73 22.79 10.13 9.82
C TYR A 73 21.28 9.89 10.06
N ASP A 74 20.61 9.16 9.18
CA ASP A 74 19.19 8.81 9.35
C ASP A 74 19.00 7.61 10.30
N LEU A 75 20.01 6.72 10.37
CA LEU A 75 19.88 5.43 11.05
C LEU A 75 19.45 5.50 12.52
N PRO A 76 19.95 6.44 13.35
CA PRO A 76 19.48 6.56 14.74
C PRO A 76 17.98 6.85 14.80
N GLY A 77 17.50 7.84 14.04
CA GLY A 77 16.08 8.19 13.99
C GLY A 77 15.19 7.08 13.40
N VAL A 78 15.71 6.31 12.42
CA VAL A 78 15.00 5.13 11.90
C VAL A 78 14.76 4.09 13.00
N ARG A 79 15.73 3.84 13.87
CA ARG A 79 15.57 2.88 14.98
C ARG A 79 14.50 3.34 15.98
N GLU A 80 14.50 4.62 16.32
CA GLU A 80 13.49 5.23 17.19
C GLU A 80 12.10 5.09 16.58
N TYR A 81 11.97 5.48 15.32
CA TYR A 81 10.70 5.40 14.59
C TYR A 81 10.17 3.96 14.45
N LEU A 82 11.03 2.98 14.19
CA LEU A 82 10.64 1.56 14.17
C LEU A 82 10.15 1.07 15.53
N THR A 83 10.70 1.61 16.62
CA THR A 83 10.25 1.30 17.98
C THR A 83 8.85 1.87 18.24
N GLU A 84 8.59 3.09 17.79
CA GLU A 84 7.24 3.69 17.85
C GLU A 84 6.23 2.89 17.02
N LEU A 85 6.60 2.50 15.79
CA LEU A 85 5.73 1.69 14.93
C LEU A 85 5.42 0.32 15.53
N LYS A 86 6.36 -0.26 16.28
CA LYS A 86 6.12 -1.51 17.03
C LYS A 86 4.97 -1.36 18.02
N GLU A 87 4.86 -0.21 18.70
CA GLU A 87 3.78 0.07 19.64
C GLU A 87 2.44 0.31 18.94
N LEU A 88 2.47 0.96 17.79
CA LEU A 88 1.28 1.25 16.96
C LEU A 88 0.71 0.02 16.25
N LYS A 89 1.54 -1.02 16.03
CA LYS A 89 1.16 -2.32 15.43
C LYS A 89 0.46 -2.21 14.07
N PRO A 90 1.04 -1.54 13.08
CA PRO A 90 0.53 -1.65 11.72
C PRO A 90 0.68 -3.09 11.20
N ASP A 91 -0.08 -3.47 10.18
CA ASP A 91 -0.01 -4.83 9.62
C ASP A 91 1.29 -5.09 8.84
N ALA A 92 1.85 -4.06 8.19
CA ALA A 92 3.12 -4.19 7.50
C ALA A 92 3.89 -2.86 7.38
N LEU A 93 5.20 -3.00 7.20
CA LEU A 93 6.09 -1.91 6.80
C LEU A 93 6.48 -2.05 5.34
N ILE A 94 6.39 -0.96 4.57
CA ILE A 94 6.84 -0.91 3.17
C ILE A 94 8.24 -0.31 3.15
N ILE A 95 9.25 -1.14 2.89
CA ILE A 95 10.67 -0.82 3.06
C ILE A 95 11.39 -0.94 1.71
N ALA A 96 12.33 -0.04 1.42
CA ALA A 96 13.18 -0.11 0.23
C ALA A 96 14.65 -0.41 0.57
N ASP A 97 15.13 0.10 1.68
CA ASP A 97 16.52 0.01 2.10
C ASP A 97 16.82 -1.30 2.84
N PRO A 98 17.85 -2.08 2.46
CA PRO A 98 18.21 -3.33 3.13
C PRO A 98 18.63 -3.13 4.60
N GLY A 99 19.28 -2.01 4.94
CA GLY A 99 19.67 -1.68 6.31
C GLY A 99 18.45 -1.45 7.20
N ILE A 100 17.50 -0.64 6.72
CA ILE A 100 16.21 -0.44 7.40
C ILE A 100 15.47 -1.78 7.55
N TYR A 101 15.51 -2.63 6.53
CA TYR A 101 14.89 -3.94 6.58
C TYR A 101 15.45 -4.80 7.73
N MET A 102 16.77 -4.79 7.91
CA MET A 102 17.42 -5.53 8.99
C MET A 102 17.04 -4.97 10.37
N TYR A 103 16.97 -3.64 10.50
CA TYR A 103 16.49 -3.02 11.74
C TYR A 103 15.03 -3.37 12.04
N ALA A 104 14.16 -3.34 11.04
CA ALA A 104 12.76 -3.75 11.21
C ALA A 104 12.64 -5.23 11.61
N LYS A 105 13.50 -6.10 11.06
CA LYS A 105 13.54 -7.51 11.43
C LYS A 105 13.98 -7.73 12.88
N GLU A 106 14.89 -6.90 13.37
CA GLU A 106 15.39 -6.96 14.76
C GLU A 106 14.40 -6.36 15.76
N ILE A 107 13.87 -5.16 15.47
CA ILE A 107 13.10 -4.34 16.40
C ILE A 107 11.65 -4.76 16.47
N CYS A 108 11.02 -5.00 15.31
CA CYS A 108 9.59 -5.34 15.18
C CYS A 108 9.37 -6.58 14.29
N PRO A 109 9.89 -7.76 14.70
CA PRO A 109 9.80 -8.99 13.92
C PRO A 109 8.37 -9.45 13.65
N GLU A 110 7.41 -9.06 14.48
CA GLU A 110 6.00 -9.36 14.40
C GLU A 110 5.27 -8.62 13.28
N ILE A 111 5.78 -7.46 12.86
CA ILE A 111 5.18 -6.67 11.76
C ILE A 111 5.66 -7.22 10.41
N GLU A 112 4.75 -7.45 9.49
CA GLU A 112 5.11 -7.92 8.15
C GLU A 112 6.00 -6.90 7.42
N ARG A 113 6.99 -7.38 6.67
CA ARG A 113 7.88 -6.55 5.84
C ARG A 113 7.55 -6.75 4.37
N HIS A 114 7.12 -5.67 3.73
CA HIS A 114 6.84 -5.59 2.31
C HIS A 114 7.96 -4.79 1.62
N ILE A 115 8.50 -5.31 0.54
CA ILE A 115 9.54 -4.62 -0.20
C ILE A 115 8.91 -3.64 -1.16
N SER A 116 9.30 -2.37 -1.03
CA SER A 116 8.82 -1.29 -1.89
C SER A 116 9.29 -1.46 -3.33
N THR A 117 8.52 -0.92 -4.29
CA THR A 117 8.96 -0.74 -5.67
C THR A 117 10.26 0.09 -5.77
N GLN A 118 10.54 0.93 -4.79
CA GLN A 118 11.76 1.75 -4.71
C GLN A 118 13.05 0.92 -4.50
N ALA A 119 12.94 -0.34 -4.06
CA ALA A 119 14.07 -1.25 -4.00
C ALA A 119 14.50 -1.76 -5.39
N ASN A 120 13.78 -1.34 -6.45
CA ASN A 120 14.10 -1.58 -7.85
C ASN A 120 14.37 -3.06 -8.20
N ASN A 121 13.47 -3.94 -7.74
CA ASN A 121 13.59 -5.38 -7.96
C ASN A 121 13.14 -5.74 -9.38
N THR A 122 14.07 -6.11 -10.24
CA THR A 122 13.82 -6.37 -11.67
C THR A 122 14.12 -7.80 -12.12
N ASN A 123 14.64 -8.67 -11.24
CA ASN A 123 14.97 -10.05 -11.59
C ASN A 123 14.62 -11.04 -10.46
N TYR A 124 14.41 -12.30 -10.80
CA TYR A 124 13.97 -13.32 -9.85
C TYR A 124 14.97 -13.60 -8.71
N GLU A 125 16.28 -13.36 -8.90
CA GLU A 125 17.26 -13.56 -7.82
C GLU A 125 17.11 -12.52 -6.71
N THR A 126 16.80 -11.27 -7.04
CA THR A 126 16.46 -10.23 -6.03
C THR A 126 15.21 -10.61 -5.25
N TYR A 127 14.21 -11.21 -5.89
CA TYR A 127 13.01 -11.70 -5.20
C TYR A 127 13.35 -12.87 -4.27
N ARG A 128 14.18 -13.82 -4.72
CA ARG A 128 14.65 -14.94 -3.89
C ARG A 128 15.46 -14.46 -2.70
N PHE A 129 16.30 -13.44 -2.89
CA PHE A 129 17.05 -12.80 -1.81
C PHE A 129 16.10 -12.27 -0.71
N TRP A 130 15.10 -11.47 -1.08
CA TRP A 130 14.14 -10.96 -0.12
C TRP A 130 13.30 -12.04 0.53
N TYR A 131 12.93 -13.07 -0.22
CA TYR A 131 12.23 -14.23 0.31
C TYR A 131 13.05 -14.92 1.40
N ASN A 132 14.29 -15.21 1.14
CA ASN A 132 15.20 -15.87 2.08
C ASN A 132 15.43 -15.03 3.34
N LEU A 133 15.39 -13.70 3.25
CA LEU A 133 15.43 -12.82 4.41
C LEU A 133 14.12 -12.81 5.22
N GLY A 134 13.02 -13.36 4.67
CA GLY A 134 11.71 -13.47 5.34
C GLY A 134 10.74 -12.34 5.00
N ALA A 135 10.97 -11.60 3.89
CA ALA A 135 9.98 -10.65 3.38
C ALA A 135 8.68 -11.40 3.02
N LYS A 136 7.54 -10.80 3.33
CA LYS A 136 6.23 -11.40 3.06
C LYS A 136 5.68 -11.04 1.68
N ARG A 137 6.15 -9.94 1.13
CA ARG A 137 5.68 -9.40 -0.15
C ARG A 137 6.78 -8.60 -0.81
N VAL A 138 6.84 -8.66 -2.14
CA VAL A 138 7.62 -7.71 -2.95
C VAL A 138 6.68 -7.02 -3.93
N VAL A 139 6.80 -5.70 -4.01
CA VAL A 139 6.14 -4.89 -5.03
C VAL A 139 7.05 -4.85 -6.24
N THR A 140 6.53 -5.27 -7.39
CA THR A 140 7.29 -5.29 -8.64
C THR A 140 7.75 -3.89 -9.06
N ALA A 141 8.91 -3.81 -9.69
CA ALA A 141 9.32 -2.61 -10.39
C ALA A 141 8.32 -2.29 -11.52
N ARG A 142 8.15 -1.00 -11.82
CA ARG A 142 7.17 -0.54 -12.83
C ARG A 142 7.64 -0.80 -14.25
N GLU A 143 8.94 -0.96 -14.41
CA GLU A 143 9.63 -1.16 -15.67
C GLU A 143 9.46 -2.59 -16.23
N LEU A 144 9.04 -3.53 -15.37
CA LEU A 144 8.86 -4.93 -15.76
C LEU A 144 7.66 -5.13 -16.68
N SER A 145 7.91 -5.81 -17.79
CA SER A 145 6.87 -6.33 -18.67
C SER A 145 6.13 -7.52 -18.00
N LEU A 146 4.95 -7.84 -18.49
CA LEU A 146 4.21 -9.00 -17.99
C LEU A 146 4.93 -10.33 -18.22
N ALA A 147 5.73 -10.43 -19.29
CA ALA A 147 6.53 -11.62 -19.56
C ALA A 147 7.61 -11.81 -18.49
N GLU A 148 8.33 -10.75 -18.13
CA GLU A 148 9.34 -10.78 -17.05
C GLU A 148 8.71 -11.09 -15.69
N ILE A 149 7.54 -10.52 -15.39
CA ILE A 149 6.81 -10.80 -14.14
C ILE A 149 6.41 -12.27 -14.09
N LYS A 150 5.99 -12.86 -15.22
CA LYS A 150 5.67 -14.27 -15.30
C LYS A 150 6.91 -15.14 -15.07
N GLU A 151 8.02 -14.81 -15.70
CA GLU A 151 9.30 -15.50 -15.51
C GLU A 151 9.75 -15.43 -14.04
N ILE A 152 9.71 -14.25 -13.42
CA ILE A 152 9.99 -14.10 -11.99
C ILE A 152 9.09 -15.02 -11.17
N ARG A 153 7.80 -15.07 -11.48
CA ARG A 153 6.84 -15.91 -10.76
C ARG A 153 7.16 -17.40 -10.85
N GLU A 154 7.65 -17.88 -11.97
CA GLU A 154 8.04 -19.28 -12.18
C GLU A 154 9.26 -19.69 -11.36
N HIS A 155 10.13 -18.73 -11.01
CA HIS A 155 11.38 -18.96 -10.27
C HIS A 155 11.27 -18.75 -8.74
N ILE A 156 10.13 -18.32 -8.24
CA ILE A 156 9.90 -18.12 -6.80
C ILE A 156 8.86 -19.11 -6.26
N PRO A 157 8.92 -19.47 -4.95
CA PRO A 157 7.97 -20.40 -4.36
C PRO A 157 6.51 -19.96 -4.51
N GLU A 158 5.60 -20.89 -4.79
CA GLU A 158 4.16 -20.60 -4.96
C GLU A 158 3.50 -19.95 -3.74
N VAL A 159 3.99 -20.29 -2.54
CA VAL A 159 3.46 -19.76 -1.27
C VAL A 159 3.76 -18.28 -1.12
N TRP A 160 4.75 -17.77 -1.84
CA TRP A 160 5.17 -16.39 -1.69
C TRP A 160 4.29 -15.43 -2.49
N ARG A 161 3.91 -14.32 -1.85
CA ARG A 161 3.03 -13.32 -2.45
C ARG A 161 3.83 -12.33 -3.31
N LEU A 162 3.79 -12.52 -4.60
CA LEU A 162 4.21 -11.50 -5.56
C LEU A 162 3.00 -10.61 -5.84
N LYS A 163 3.14 -9.32 -5.62
CA LYS A 163 2.08 -8.37 -5.97
C LYS A 163 2.57 -7.40 -7.04
N HIS A 164 1.90 -7.45 -8.17
CA HIS A 164 2.05 -6.44 -9.20
C HIS A 164 1.11 -5.28 -8.90
N SER A 165 1.69 -4.07 -8.86
CA SER A 165 0.92 -2.84 -8.71
C SER A 165 0.44 -2.37 -10.07
N SER A 166 -0.79 -2.70 -10.42
CA SER A 166 -1.45 -2.02 -11.53
C SER A 166 -1.98 -0.68 -11.00
N MET A 167 -1.24 0.39 -11.27
CA MET A 167 -1.69 1.73 -10.93
C MET A 167 -2.76 2.15 -11.94
N VAL A 168 -4.02 2.06 -11.56
CA VAL A 168 -5.08 2.75 -12.30
C VAL A 168 -5.01 4.21 -11.90
N LEU A 169 -4.31 5.01 -12.70
CA LEU A 169 -4.36 6.46 -12.58
C LEU A 169 -5.78 6.87 -12.96
N CYS A 170 -6.60 7.20 -11.99
CA CYS A 170 -7.77 8.02 -12.23
C CYS A 170 -7.28 9.46 -12.37
N ALA A 171 -6.81 9.81 -13.57
CA ALA A 171 -6.54 11.19 -13.91
C ALA A 171 -7.87 11.93 -14.04
N PHE A 172 -8.30 12.54 -12.93
CA PHE A 172 -9.21 13.68 -13.00
C PHE A 172 -8.35 14.95 -12.79
N PRO A 173 -8.62 16.01 -13.55
CA PRO A 173 -8.00 17.30 -13.29
C PRO A 173 -8.65 17.91 -12.04
N ILE A 174 -8.18 17.50 -10.86
CA ILE A 174 -8.44 18.18 -9.61
C ILE A 174 -7.11 18.78 -9.19
N PRO A 175 -7.02 20.10 -9.03
CA PRO A 175 -5.73 20.80 -8.99
C PRO A 175 -4.88 20.54 -7.76
N GLU A 176 -5.11 19.73 -6.82
CA GLU A 176 -4.22 19.55 -5.66
C GLU A 176 -4.22 18.17 -5.00
N ASP A 177 -5.13 17.25 -5.34
CA ASP A 177 -5.17 15.92 -4.74
C ASP A 177 -5.34 14.83 -5.79
N VAL A 178 -4.22 14.24 -6.22
CA VAL A 178 -4.25 13.04 -7.08
C VAL A 178 -4.61 11.84 -6.21
N CYS A 179 -5.86 11.42 -6.26
CA CYS A 179 -6.27 10.15 -5.67
C CYS A 179 -5.80 8.99 -6.53
N SER A 180 -4.72 8.35 -6.15
CA SER A 180 -4.21 7.15 -6.82
C SER A 180 -4.78 5.92 -6.15
N VAL A 181 -5.62 5.17 -6.85
CA VAL A 181 -6.08 3.85 -6.40
C VAL A 181 -5.10 2.81 -6.90
N ILE A 182 -4.44 2.11 -6.00
CA ILE A 182 -3.53 1.03 -6.33
C ILE A 182 -4.26 -0.30 -6.17
N ILE A 183 -4.46 -1.00 -7.28
CA ILE A 183 -5.03 -2.34 -7.28
C ILE A 183 -3.89 -3.34 -7.25
N TRP A 184 -3.80 -4.09 -6.17
CA TRP A 184 -2.84 -5.16 -6.03
C TRP A 184 -3.42 -6.47 -6.61
N GLN A 185 -2.74 -7.03 -7.58
CA GLN A 185 -3.12 -8.29 -8.17
C GLN A 185 -2.05 -9.34 -7.86
N ASP A 186 -2.45 -10.47 -7.26
CA ASP A 186 -1.56 -11.61 -7.09
C ASP A 186 -1.28 -12.23 -8.47
N VAL A 187 -0.01 -12.24 -8.87
CA VAL A 187 0.42 -12.89 -10.11
C VAL A 187 0.58 -14.38 -9.83
N MET A 188 -0.19 -15.20 -10.52
CA MET A 188 -0.13 -16.68 -10.43
C MET A 188 0.50 -17.28 -11.68
N PRO A 189 1.18 -18.42 -11.56
CA PRO A 189 1.47 -19.25 -12.70
C PRO A 189 0.15 -19.87 -13.16
N THR A 190 -0.55 -19.22 -14.08
CA THR A 190 -1.66 -19.86 -14.79
C THR A 190 -1.14 -20.42 -16.10
N ARG A 191 -1.51 -21.64 -16.43
CA ARG A 191 -1.27 -22.23 -17.76
C ARG A 191 -1.99 -21.47 -18.88
N GLU A 192 -2.91 -20.58 -18.53
CA GLU A 192 -3.61 -19.69 -19.45
C GLU A 192 -3.30 -18.23 -19.13
N PRO A 193 -3.09 -17.38 -20.15
CA PRO A 193 -2.93 -15.95 -19.95
C PRO A 193 -4.21 -15.40 -19.32
N VAL A 194 -4.12 -14.94 -18.08
CA VAL A 194 -5.21 -14.19 -17.47
C VAL A 194 -5.35 -12.91 -18.29
N PRO A 195 -6.48 -12.70 -18.99
CA PRO A 195 -6.69 -11.44 -19.68
C PRO A 195 -6.64 -10.34 -18.64
N ILE A 196 -5.70 -9.41 -18.78
CA ILE A 196 -5.72 -8.17 -18.03
C ILE A 196 -7.03 -7.52 -18.41
N PRO A 197 -7.95 -7.29 -17.46
CA PRO A 197 -9.16 -6.57 -17.81
C PRO A 197 -8.70 -5.22 -18.37
N ALA A 198 -9.03 -4.94 -19.61
CA ALA A 198 -8.95 -3.57 -20.11
C ALA A 198 -9.61 -2.69 -19.05
N ALA A 199 -9.11 -1.47 -18.82
CA ALA A 199 -9.49 -0.57 -17.73
C ALA A 199 -11.02 -0.37 -17.54
N GLY A 200 -11.85 -0.94 -18.41
CA GLY A 200 -13.31 -0.95 -18.39
C GLY A 200 -13.98 -2.17 -17.71
N ASN A 201 -13.26 -3.28 -17.44
CA ASN A 201 -13.88 -4.56 -16.98
C ASN A 201 -13.55 -4.92 -15.52
N ILE A 202 -13.38 -3.95 -14.67
CA ILE A 202 -13.28 -4.13 -13.22
C ILE A 202 -14.70 -4.40 -12.70
N PRO A 203 -14.93 -5.49 -11.91
CA PRO A 203 -16.28 -5.81 -11.43
C PRO A 203 -17.02 -4.63 -10.81
N LEU A 204 -18.33 -4.56 -11.00
CA LEU A 204 -19.24 -3.49 -10.58
C LEU A 204 -19.03 -2.93 -9.15
N LEU A 205 -18.55 -3.74 -8.22
CA LEU A 205 -18.22 -3.30 -6.84
C LEU A 205 -17.14 -2.20 -6.79
N ARG A 206 -16.20 -2.22 -7.75
CA ARG A 206 -15.10 -1.24 -7.82
C ARG A 206 -15.52 0.02 -8.54
N ARG A 207 -16.49 -0.07 -9.40
CA ARG A 207 -17.15 1.07 -10.01
C ARG A 207 -17.84 1.93 -8.93
N ASN A 208 -18.49 1.28 -7.95
CA ASN A 208 -19.13 1.97 -6.82
C ASN A 208 -18.13 2.69 -5.91
N VAL A 209 -16.96 2.08 -5.61
CA VAL A 209 -15.92 2.75 -4.82
C VAL A 209 -15.41 4.00 -5.55
N ARG A 210 -15.12 3.88 -6.85
CA ARG A 210 -14.68 5.01 -7.67
C ARG A 210 -15.75 6.12 -7.76
N GLU A 211 -16.99 5.75 -8.03
CA GLU A 211 -18.10 6.70 -8.13
C GLU A 211 -18.40 7.35 -6.78
N ASN A 212 -18.30 6.62 -5.68
CA ASN A 212 -18.53 7.13 -4.34
C ASN A 212 -17.40 8.03 -3.84
N ILE A 213 -16.15 7.68 -4.07
CA ILE A 213 -15.01 8.57 -3.79
C ILE A 213 -15.11 9.85 -4.61
N CYS A 214 -15.43 9.75 -5.91
CA CYS A 214 -15.64 10.93 -6.75
C CYS A 214 -16.85 11.77 -6.33
N ARG A 215 -17.95 11.15 -5.86
CA ARG A 215 -19.10 11.87 -5.29
C ARG A 215 -18.72 12.61 -4.02
N TYR A 216 -18.01 11.96 -3.10
CA TYR A 216 -17.58 12.58 -1.86
C TYR A 216 -16.67 13.79 -2.10
N LEU A 217 -15.71 13.68 -3.03
CA LEU A 217 -14.82 14.78 -3.38
C LEU A 217 -15.59 15.96 -4.00
N LYS A 218 -16.66 15.69 -4.77
CA LYS A 218 -17.58 16.73 -5.29
C LYS A 218 -18.46 17.34 -4.20
N MET A 219 -18.84 16.57 -3.16
CA MET A 219 -19.67 17.05 -2.05
C MET A 219 -18.90 17.98 -1.09
N LYS A 220 -17.57 18.01 -1.11
CA LYS A 220 -16.77 19.00 -0.36
C LYS A 220 -16.97 20.42 -0.87
N GLU A 221 -17.51 20.61 -2.07
CA GLU A 221 -17.83 21.93 -2.64
C GLU A 221 -19.27 22.39 -2.27
N GLU A 222 -20.08 21.54 -1.62
CA GLU A 222 -21.43 21.87 -1.16
C GLU A 222 -21.57 21.76 0.37
N PRO A 223 -22.40 22.57 1.04
CA PRO A 223 -22.54 22.56 2.51
C PRO A 223 -23.16 21.25 3.03
N ILE A 224 -22.64 20.77 4.14
CA ILE A 224 -22.77 19.47 4.86
C ILE A 224 -24.23 19.02 5.24
N SER A 225 -25.26 19.36 4.51
CA SER A 225 -26.64 19.03 4.89
C SER A 225 -27.21 17.72 4.31
N LEU A 226 -26.45 16.94 3.55
CA LEU A 226 -26.96 15.76 2.83
C LEU A 226 -26.08 14.51 2.97
N ILE A 227 -25.73 14.09 4.19
CA ILE A 227 -25.19 12.75 4.42
C ILE A 227 -26.38 11.83 4.73
N PRO A 228 -26.73 10.85 3.86
CA PRO A 228 -27.66 9.81 4.23
C PRO A 228 -27.05 8.98 5.37
N ARG A 229 -27.73 8.90 6.51
CA ARG A 229 -27.40 7.93 7.55
C ARG A 229 -27.53 6.54 6.93
N ILE A 230 -26.42 5.85 6.75
CA ILE A 230 -26.41 4.43 6.43
C ILE A 230 -26.79 3.73 7.72
N SER A 231 -28.04 3.27 7.78
CA SER A 231 -28.51 2.40 8.84
C SER A 231 -27.77 1.06 8.75
N ALA A 232 -27.40 0.55 9.95
CA ALA A 232 -26.70 -0.68 10.21
C ALA A 232 -27.30 -1.92 9.51
#